data_c51b28800b38486d1c06c2ed901399c7
#
_entry.id   c51b28800b38486d1c06c2ed901399c7
#
_cell.length_a   1.000
_cell.length_b   1.000
_cell.length_c   1.000
_cell.angle_alpha   90.00
_cell.angle_beta   90.00
_cell.angle_gamma   90.00
#
_symmetry.space_group_name_H-M   'P 1'
#
loop_
_entity.id
_entity.type
_entity.pdbx_description
1 polymer ?
#
loop_
_entity_poly.entity_id
_entity_poly.type
_entity_poly.pdbx_seq_one_letter_code
_entity_poly.pdbx_strand_id
1 'polypeptide(L)'
;QFAERSLDTVVRCGAVPCDLSYRFLTIANADRSEALAAIENANVNYFFALEDFTGTAEEAARRFIERFAADNACDTLYMPDMRYSLSVAAAQAPVDTLTVYTIRRESYTGGAHGMRTTEYHNYWTKGGYELSLGDLFPEEQLPRLTERIKAKLREQYGAADDEELAQRGFFPETIAPTENF
;
A
#
# COMPACT_ATOMS: atom_id res chain seq x y z
N GLN A 1 -6.39 -2.37 19.80
CA GLN A 1 -7.12 -3.44 19.12
C GLN A 1 -7.63 -2.90 17.79
N PHE A 2 -7.45 -3.70 16.71
CA PHE A 2 -7.99 -3.36 15.39
C PHE A 2 -9.37 -3.96 15.18
N ALA A 3 -10.20 -3.29 14.38
CA ALA A 3 -11.48 -3.77 13.90
C ALA A 3 -11.54 -3.62 12.37
N GLU A 4 -12.16 -4.57 11.68
CA GLU A 4 -12.27 -4.52 10.22
C GLU A 4 -13.52 -3.72 9.79
N ARG A 5 -13.34 -2.89 8.77
CA ARG A 5 -14.37 -2.23 7.99
C ARG A 5 -14.25 -2.70 6.55
N SER A 6 -15.29 -3.25 6.00
CA SER A 6 -15.26 -3.85 4.67
C SER A 6 -16.42 -3.39 3.78
N LEU A 7 -16.16 -3.38 2.50
CA LEU A 7 -17.15 -3.12 1.46
C LEU A 7 -16.86 -4.00 0.24
N ASP A 8 -17.90 -4.57 -0.34
CA ASP A 8 -17.88 -5.17 -1.67
C ASP A 8 -19.01 -4.52 -2.47
N THR A 9 -18.67 -3.92 -3.60
CA THR A 9 -19.64 -3.18 -4.42
C THR A 9 -19.23 -3.16 -5.89
N VAL A 10 -20.15 -2.74 -6.74
CA VAL A 10 -19.87 -2.44 -8.15
C VAL A 10 -20.08 -0.96 -8.37
N VAL A 11 -19.04 -0.28 -8.87
CA VAL A 11 -19.09 1.13 -9.25
C VAL A 11 -19.01 1.28 -10.76
N ARG A 12 -19.37 2.45 -11.27
CA ARG A 12 -19.27 2.78 -12.70
C ARG A 12 -18.09 3.71 -12.96
N CYS A 13 -17.19 3.27 -13.82
CA CYS A 13 -16.11 4.09 -14.37
C CYS A 13 -16.49 4.50 -15.80
N GLY A 14 -17.37 5.49 -15.93
CA GLY A 14 -18.04 5.78 -17.20
C GLY A 14 -18.97 4.63 -17.62
N ALA A 15 -18.74 4.07 -18.81
CA ALA A 15 -19.50 2.91 -19.30
C ALA A 15 -19.05 1.57 -18.69
N VAL A 16 -17.84 1.48 -18.13
CA VAL A 16 -17.25 0.23 -17.65
C VAL A 16 -17.64 -0.05 -16.20
N PRO A 17 -18.22 -1.22 -15.88
CA PRO A 17 -18.43 -1.63 -14.50
C PRO A 17 -17.09 -2.03 -13.85
N CYS A 18 -16.94 -1.68 -12.56
CA CYS A 18 -15.78 -2.04 -11.76
C CYS A 18 -16.21 -2.76 -10.49
N ASP A 19 -15.70 -3.97 -10.28
CA ASP A 19 -15.81 -4.67 -9.00
C ASP A 19 -14.82 -4.04 -8.00
N LEU A 20 -15.34 -3.38 -6.97
CA LEU A 20 -14.57 -2.71 -5.96
C LEU A 20 -14.77 -3.37 -4.62
N SER A 21 -13.66 -3.74 -3.97
CA SER A 21 -13.68 -4.27 -2.63
C SER A 21 -12.62 -3.62 -1.75
N TYR A 22 -12.91 -3.44 -0.47
CA TYR A 22 -11.89 -3.09 0.50
C TYR A 22 -12.08 -3.78 1.86
N ARG A 23 -10.96 -3.97 2.57
CA ARG A 23 -10.86 -4.48 3.94
C ARG A 23 -9.92 -3.55 4.70
N PHE A 24 -10.47 -2.50 5.33
CA PHE A 24 -9.73 -1.52 6.13
C PHE A 24 -9.68 -1.96 7.58
N LEU A 25 -8.52 -1.82 8.22
CA LEU A 25 -8.35 -2.07 9.65
C LEU A 25 -8.30 -0.74 10.40
N THR A 26 -9.35 -0.40 11.10
CA THR A 26 -9.44 0.77 11.98
C THR A 26 -8.97 0.45 13.40
N ILE A 27 -8.40 1.43 14.09
CA ILE A 27 -8.02 1.29 15.50
C ILE A 27 -9.23 1.54 16.38
N ALA A 28 -9.76 0.48 16.99
CA ALA A 28 -10.82 0.61 17.99
C ALA A 28 -10.29 1.43 19.18
N ASN A 29 -10.96 2.50 19.56
CA ASN A 29 -10.57 3.45 20.61
C ASN A 29 -9.37 4.35 20.23
N ALA A 30 -9.21 4.72 18.97
CA ALA A 30 -8.21 5.71 18.54
C ALA A 30 -8.37 7.06 19.29
N ASP A 31 -9.59 7.43 19.63
CA ASP A 31 -9.96 8.64 20.37
C ASP A 31 -9.42 8.71 21.81
N ARG A 32 -8.97 7.59 22.37
CA ARG A 32 -8.43 7.54 23.76
C ARG A 32 -6.98 7.98 23.90
N SER A 33 -6.27 8.18 22.79
CA SER A 33 -4.86 8.54 22.80
C SER A 33 -4.52 9.33 21.55
N GLU A 34 -3.86 10.48 21.72
CA GLU A 34 -3.36 11.28 20.60
C GLU A 34 -2.44 10.45 19.68
N ALA A 35 -1.61 9.60 20.26
CA ALA A 35 -0.73 8.70 19.51
C ALA A 35 -1.54 7.73 18.63
N LEU A 36 -2.58 7.10 19.16
CA LEU A 36 -3.43 6.19 18.39
C LEU A 36 -4.28 6.93 17.36
N ALA A 37 -4.75 8.13 17.67
CA ALA A 37 -5.48 8.96 16.73
C ALA A 37 -4.61 9.39 15.54
N ALA A 38 -3.34 9.72 15.80
CA ALA A 38 -2.36 10.04 14.74
C ALA A 38 -2.12 8.85 13.81
N ILE A 39 -1.91 7.65 14.36
CA ILE A 39 -1.74 6.42 13.57
C ILE A 39 -3.01 6.11 12.77
N GLU A 40 -4.19 6.23 13.38
CA GLU A 40 -5.46 5.99 12.67
C GLU A 40 -5.64 6.96 11.50
N ASN A 41 -5.36 8.25 11.71
CA ASN A 41 -5.45 9.24 10.64
C ASN A 41 -4.45 8.95 9.51
N ALA A 42 -3.22 8.55 9.83
CA ALA A 42 -2.22 8.15 8.84
C ALA A 42 -2.71 6.92 8.05
N ASN A 43 -3.20 5.87 8.74
CA ASN A 43 -3.74 4.68 8.09
C ASN A 43 -4.92 4.98 7.17
N VAL A 44 -5.83 5.89 7.56
CA VAL A 44 -6.94 6.34 6.70
C VAL A 44 -6.41 6.99 5.42
N ASN A 45 -5.43 7.90 5.55
CA ASN A 45 -4.83 8.57 4.41
C ASN A 45 -4.13 7.58 3.47
N TYR A 46 -3.27 6.72 4.00
CA TYR A 46 -2.56 5.71 3.19
C TYR A 46 -3.52 4.72 2.53
N PHE A 47 -4.43 4.14 3.32
CA PHE A 47 -5.32 3.10 2.80
C PHE A 47 -6.25 3.61 1.68
N PHE A 48 -6.81 4.80 1.85
CA PHE A 48 -7.70 5.41 0.86
C PHE A 48 -6.95 6.33 -0.13
N ALA A 49 -5.60 6.32 -0.11
CA ALA A 49 -4.74 7.10 -0.99
C ALA A 49 -5.13 8.58 -1.02
N LEU A 50 -5.34 9.18 0.14
CA LEU A 50 -5.68 10.58 0.34
C LEU A 50 -4.47 11.33 0.90
N GLU A 51 -4.44 12.65 0.67
CA GLU A 51 -3.42 13.54 1.22
C GLU A 51 -4.09 14.53 2.17
N ASP A 52 -3.49 14.69 3.36
CA ASP A 52 -3.93 15.64 4.39
C ASP A 52 -5.43 15.58 4.75
N PHE A 53 -6.03 14.41 4.55
CA PHE A 53 -7.43 14.21 4.87
C PHE A 53 -7.63 14.10 6.38
N THR A 54 -8.59 14.86 6.88
CA THR A 54 -9.08 14.80 8.25
C THR A 54 -10.59 14.52 8.22
N GLY A 55 -11.00 13.38 8.75
CA GLY A 55 -12.41 12.97 8.76
C GLY A 55 -12.56 11.50 9.13
N THR A 56 -13.75 10.98 8.94
CA THR A 56 -14.05 9.57 9.24
C THR A 56 -13.56 8.64 8.13
N ALA A 57 -13.32 7.36 8.47
CA ALA A 57 -12.99 6.34 7.48
C ALA A 57 -14.09 6.16 6.42
N GLU A 58 -15.35 6.36 6.78
CA GLU A 58 -16.49 6.31 5.87
C GLU A 58 -16.46 7.44 4.84
N GLU A 59 -16.08 8.66 5.25
CA GLU A 59 -15.92 9.80 4.34
C GLU A 59 -14.71 9.61 3.44
N ALA A 60 -13.61 9.08 3.97
CA ALA A 60 -12.43 8.71 3.20
C ALA A 60 -12.76 7.66 2.12
N ALA A 61 -13.48 6.60 2.51
CA ALA A 61 -13.91 5.54 1.60
C ALA A 61 -14.76 6.09 0.45
N ARG A 62 -15.72 6.99 0.74
CA ARG A 62 -16.54 7.62 -0.28
C ARG A 62 -15.69 8.43 -1.28
N ARG A 63 -14.78 9.28 -0.79
CA ARG A 63 -13.86 10.06 -1.66
C ARG A 63 -12.97 9.17 -2.52
N PHE A 64 -12.47 8.09 -1.93
CA PHE A 64 -11.65 7.10 -2.64
C PHE A 64 -12.43 6.47 -3.80
N ILE A 65 -13.66 6.03 -3.57
CA ILE A 65 -14.52 5.41 -4.57
C ILE A 65 -14.87 6.42 -5.69
N GLU A 66 -15.28 7.64 -5.33
CA GLU A 66 -15.62 8.69 -6.27
C GLU A 66 -14.43 9.06 -7.17
N ARG A 67 -13.24 9.21 -6.57
CA ARG A 67 -12.00 9.52 -7.29
C ARG A 67 -11.61 8.37 -8.21
N PHE A 68 -11.61 7.13 -7.71
CA PHE A 68 -11.29 5.96 -8.53
C PHE A 68 -12.21 5.86 -9.75
N ALA A 69 -13.51 6.06 -9.56
CA ALA A 69 -14.48 6.03 -10.64
C ALA A 69 -14.24 7.14 -11.68
N ALA A 70 -13.89 8.35 -11.23
CA ALA A 70 -13.60 9.48 -12.11
C ALA A 70 -12.28 9.30 -12.88
N ASP A 71 -11.21 8.91 -12.18
CA ASP A 71 -9.88 8.75 -12.77
C ASP A 71 -9.80 7.63 -13.81
N ASN A 72 -10.68 6.63 -13.70
CA ASN A 72 -10.74 5.48 -14.61
C ASN A 72 -11.98 5.52 -15.53
N ALA A 73 -12.63 6.67 -15.64
CA ALA A 73 -13.82 6.80 -16.50
C ALA A 73 -13.48 6.52 -17.96
N CYS A 74 -14.23 5.60 -18.56
CA CYS A 74 -14.13 5.25 -19.97
C CYS A 74 -15.53 5.29 -20.58
N ASP A 75 -15.73 6.19 -21.52
CA ASP A 75 -17.06 6.45 -22.12
C ASP A 75 -17.43 5.45 -23.22
N THR A 76 -16.48 4.65 -23.68
CA THR A 76 -16.66 3.68 -24.75
C THR A 76 -16.33 2.27 -24.30
N LEU A 77 -17.30 1.37 -24.45
CA LEU A 77 -17.06 -0.07 -24.31
C LEU A 77 -16.56 -0.63 -25.64
N TYR A 78 -15.24 -0.87 -25.73
CA TYR A 78 -14.65 -1.53 -26.89
C TYR A 78 -14.92 -3.05 -26.89
N MET A 79 -15.17 -3.63 -25.72
CA MET A 79 -15.51 -5.04 -25.53
C MET A 79 -16.72 -5.15 -24.59
N PRO A 80 -17.79 -5.89 -24.99
CA PRO A 80 -19.02 -5.99 -24.18
C PRO A 80 -18.80 -6.53 -22.77
N ASP A 81 -17.81 -7.40 -22.58
CA ASP A 81 -17.50 -8.04 -21.31
C ASP A 81 -16.37 -7.34 -20.53
N MET A 82 -15.97 -6.12 -20.95
CA MET A 82 -14.94 -5.36 -20.26
C MET A 82 -15.40 -5.01 -18.84
N ARG A 83 -14.55 -5.35 -17.87
CA ARG A 83 -14.81 -5.14 -16.47
C ARG A 83 -13.51 -4.74 -15.77
N TYR A 84 -13.58 -3.72 -14.93
CA TYR A 84 -12.47 -3.32 -14.07
C TYR A 84 -12.59 -3.99 -12.71
N SER A 85 -11.48 -4.05 -11.99
CA SER A 85 -11.48 -4.51 -10.61
C SER A 85 -10.50 -3.70 -9.75
N LEU A 86 -10.85 -3.48 -8.49
CA LEU A 86 -10.00 -2.89 -7.48
C LEU A 86 -10.24 -3.60 -6.16
N SER A 87 -9.19 -4.14 -5.58
CA SER A 87 -9.21 -4.72 -4.24
C SER A 87 -8.12 -4.08 -3.38
N VAL A 88 -8.49 -3.61 -2.19
CA VAL A 88 -7.55 -3.04 -1.21
C VAL A 88 -7.76 -3.73 0.13
N ALA A 89 -6.71 -4.29 0.70
CA ALA A 89 -6.78 -4.97 1.98
C ALA A 89 -5.65 -4.53 2.90
N ALA A 90 -6.00 -4.25 4.16
CA ALA A 90 -5.04 -4.00 5.22
C ALA A 90 -4.83 -5.25 6.07
N ALA A 91 -3.62 -5.40 6.58
CA ALA A 91 -3.25 -6.36 7.60
C ALA A 91 -2.36 -5.67 8.64
N GLN A 92 -2.29 -6.21 9.84
CA GLN A 92 -1.40 -5.70 10.87
C GLN A 92 -0.69 -6.84 11.60
N ALA A 93 0.54 -6.57 12.03
CA ALA A 93 1.30 -7.47 12.87
C ALA A 93 1.96 -6.67 14.01
N PRO A 94 1.71 -7.04 15.28
CA PRO A 94 2.42 -6.43 16.40
C PRO A 94 3.84 -7.01 16.49
N VAL A 95 4.82 -6.15 16.74
CA VAL A 95 6.20 -6.52 17.00
C VAL A 95 6.68 -5.70 18.20
N ASP A 96 6.55 -6.25 19.39
CA ASP A 96 6.88 -5.56 20.65
C ASP A 96 6.09 -4.23 20.82
N THR A 97 6.82 -3.10 20.80
CA THR A 97 6.26 -1.75 20.88
C THR A 97 5.96 -1.15 19.52
N LEU A 98 6.14 -1.93 18.46
CA LEU A 98 5.88 -1.53 17.09
C LEU A 98 4.60 -2.20 16.59
N THR A 99 4.03 -1.62 15.55
CA THR A 99 2.98 -2.24 14.74
C THR A 99 3.33 -2.05 13.28
N VAL A 100 3.39 -3.14 12.56
CA VAL A 100 3.51 -3.11 11.10
C VAL A 100 2.09 -3.11 10.52
N TYR A 101 1.75 -2.07 9.78
CA TYR A 101 0.51 -1.98 9.03
C TYR A 101 0.80 -2.17 7.56
N THR A 102 0.20 -3.18 6.95
CA THR A 102 0.44 -3.53 5.56
C THR A 102 -0.79 -3.23 4.72
N ILE A 103 -0.61 -2.57 3.58
CA ILE A 103 -1.68 -2.32 2.62
C ILE A 103 -1.33 -3.03 1.31
N ARG A 104 -2.24 -3.88 0.84
CA ARG A 104 -2.14 -4.55 -0.46
C ARG A 104 -3.21 -4.02 -1.38
N ARG A 105 -2.79 -3.59 -2.59
CA ARG A 105 -3.70 -3.16 -3.64
C ARG A 105 -3.53 -4.06 -4.86
N GLU A 106 -4.64 -4.50 -5.41
CA GLU A 106 -4.69 -5.21 -6.68
C GLU A 106 -5.71 -4.49 -7.56
N SER A 107 -5.33 -4.11 -8.76
CA SER A 107 -6.23 -3.44 -9.69
C SER A 107 -6.06 -3.95 -11.11
N TYR A 108 -7.17 -3.93 -11.86
CA TYR A 108 -7.19 -4.13 -13.30
C TYR A 108 -8.13 -3.08 -13.90
N THR A 109 -7.59 -2.21 -14.74
CA THR A 109 -8.32 -1.15 -15.42
C THR A 109 -8.16 -1.25 -16.94
N GLY A 110 -8.02 -2.48 -17.43
CA GLY A 110 -7.77 -2.80 -18.84
C GLY A 110 -6.30 -3.05 -19.15
N GLY A 111 -6.02 -3.53 -20.34
CA GLY A 111 -4.66 -3.86 -20.78
C GLY A 111 -4.29 -5.33 -20.58
N ALA A 112 -2.99 -5.65 -20.71
CA ALA A 112 -2.50 -7.02 -20.74
C ALA A 112 -2.45 -7.70 -19.37
N HIS A 113 -2.28 -6.93 -18.28
CA HIS A 113 -2.19 -7.45 -16.90
C HIS A 113 -2.66 -6.40 -15.88
N GLY A 114 -3.01 -6.86 -14.69
CA GLY A 114 -3.30 -6.01 -13.54
C GLY A 114 -2.03 -5.50 -12.84
N MET A 115 -2.23 -4.58 -11.90
CA MET A 115 -1.19 -4.04 -11.04
C MET A 115 -1.37 -4.58 -9.62
N ARG A 116 -0.25 -4.84 -8.95
CA ARG A 116 -0.20 -5.20 -7.53
C ARG A 116 0.84 -4.36 -6.81
N THR A 117 0.45 -3.79 -5.69
CA THR A 117 1.37 -3.08 -4.79
C THR A 117 1.21 -3.56 -3.37
N THR A 118 2.29 -3.47 -2.60
CA THR A 118 2.28 -3.71 -1.15
C THR A 118 3.05 -2.58 -0.50
N GLU A 119 2.42 -1.95 0.48
CA GLU A 119 2.99 -0.86 1.27
C GLU A 119 3.11 -1.34 2.71
N TYR A 120 4.20 -1.00 3.38
CA TYR A 120 4.46 -1.29 4.78
C TYR A 120 4.62 0.03 5.54
N HIS A 121 3.91 0.17 6.65
CA HIS A 121 3.95 1.32 7.53
C HIS A 121 4.29 0.83 8.95
N ASN A 122 5.45 1.23 9.45
CA ASN A 122 5.97 0.78 10.72
C ASN A 122 5.76 1.86 11.78
N TYR A 123 4.88 1.62 12.73
CA TYR A 123 4.54 2.60 13.76
C TYR A 123 5.16 2.26 15.12
N TRP A 124 5.75 3.26 15.75
CA TRP A 124 6.02 3.21 17.18
C TRP A 124 4.76 3.60 17.94
N THR A 125 4.07 2.61 18.52
CA THR A 125 2.72 2.77 19.06
C THR A 125 2.64 3.71 20.25
N LYS A 126 3.71 3.82 21.06
CA LYS A 126 3.75 4.73 22.20
C LYS A 126 3.96 6.19 21.77
N GLY A 127 4.71 6.44 20.71
CA GLY A 127 4.98 7.77 20.20
C GLY A 127 3.92 8.28 19.22
N GLY A 128 3.17 7.35 18.59
CA GLY A 128 2.12 7.70 17.64
C GLY A 128 2.64 8.20 16.30
N TYR A 129 3.83 7.79 15.90
CA TYR A 129 4.42 8.17 14.61
C TYR A 129 4.96 6.97 13.85
N GLU A 130 5.06 7.14 12.55
CA GLU A 130 5.66 6.19 11.63
C GLU A 130 7.18 6.28 11.69
N LEU A 131 7.84 5.12 11.71
CA LEU A 131 9.30 5.04 11.67
C LEU A 131 9.77 5.19 10.23
N SER A 132 10.71 6.08 10.04
CA SER A 132 11.48 6.21 8.81
C SER A 132 12.66 5.25 8.77
N LEU A 133 13.23 5.06 7.61
CA LEU A 133 14.47 4.30 7.44
C LEU A 133 15.61 4.90 8.29
N GLY A 134 15.65 6.23 8.39
CA GLY A 134 16.63 6.97 9.19
C GLY A 134 16.50 6.76 10.70
N ASP A 135 15.33 6.39 11.21
CA ASP A 135 15.15 6.04 12.63
C ASP A 135 15.80 4.69 12.99
N LEU A 136 15.95 3.80 12.00
CA LEU A 136 16.47 2.46 12.18
C LEU A 136 17.94 2.29 11.74
N PHE A 137 18.34 3.00 10.68
CA PHE A 137 19.65 2.84 10.07
C PHE A 137 20.33 4.19 9.89
N PRO A 138 21.50 4.43 10.53
CA PRO A 138 22.34 5.59 10.20
C PRO A 138 22.70 5.61 8.71
N GLU A 139 22.80 6.82 8.15
CA GLU A 139 23.04 7.02 6.70
C GLU A 139 24.27 6.25 6.19
N GLU A 140 25.33 6.20 6.99
CA GLU A 140 26.56 5.46 6.67
C GLU A 140 26.37 3.94 6.53
N GLN A 141 25.26 3.38 7.01
CA GLN A 141 24.94 1.96 6.89
C GLN A 141 24.11 1.63 5.65
N LEU A 142 23.50 2.62 4.99
CA LEU A 142 22.64 2.40 3.82
C LEU A 142 23.36 1.71 2.65
N PRO A 143 24.63 2.01 2.33
CA PRO A 143 25.35 1.28 1.27
C PRO A 143 25.49 -0.22 1.62
N ARG A 144 25.77 -0.55 2.88
CA ARG A 144 25.87 -1.94 3.31
C ARG A 144 24.50 -2.65 3.26
N LEU A 145 23.42 -1.95 3.58
CA LEU A 145 22.07 -2.49 3.47
C LEU A 145 21.71 -2.74 2.00
N THR A 146 22.05 -1.83 1.10
CA THR A 146 21.92 -2.01 -0.37
C THR A 146 22.60 -3.30 -0.85
N GLU A 147 23.86 -3.52 -0.46
CA GLU A 147 24.58 -4.75 -0.86
C GLU A 147 23.93 -6.02 -0.28
N ARG A 148 23.38 -5.96 0.91
CA ARG A 148 22.63 -7.09 1.49
C ARG A 148 21.33 -7.37 0.73
N ILE A 149 20.61 -6.33 0.31
CA ILE A 149 19.40 -6.46 -0.51
C ILE A 149 19.75 -7.12 -1.84
N LYS A 150 20.78 -6.63 -2.53
CA LYS A 150 21.26 -7.22 -3.78
C LYS A 150 21.68 -8.68 -3.61
N ALA A 151 22.43 -8.99 -2.55
CA ALA A 151 22.83 -10.36 -2.25
C ALA A 151 21.62 -11.28 -2.04
N LYS A 152 20.58 -10.82 -1.33
CA LYS A 152 19.36 -11.59 -1.15
C LYS A 152 18.57 -11.78 -2.43
N LEU A 153 18.51 -10.77 -3.29
CA LEU A 153 17.88 -10.90 -4.61
C LEU A 153 18.63 -11.89 -5.50
N ARG A 154 19.98 -11.82 -5.55
CA ARG A 154 20.80 -12.79 -6.26
C ARG A 154 20.55 -14.23 -5.78
N GLU A 155 20.54 -14.44 -4.45
CA GLU A 155 20.23 -15.74 -3.86
C GLU A 155 18.83 -16.24 -4.28
N GLN A 156 17.83 -15.39 -4.13
CA GLN A 156 16.42 -15.73 -4.39
C GLN A 156 16.16 -16.07 -5.86
N TYR A 157 16.81 -15.37 -6.77
CA TYR A 157 16.61 -15.54 -8.20
C TYR A 157 17.71 -16.36 -8.88
N GLY A 158 18.65 -16.92 -8.11
CA GLY A 158 19.72 -17.77 -8.63
C GLY A 158 20.66 -17.03 -9.59
N ALA A 159 20.93 -15.74 -9.34
CA ALA A 159 21.88 -14.94 -10.11
C ALA A 159 23.25 -14.91 -9.40
N ALA A 160 24.33 -15.09 -10.16
CA ALA A 160 25.69 -15.09 -9.61
C ALA A 160 26.17 -13.65 -9.32
N ASP A 161 25.74 -12.69 -10.13
CA ASP A 161 26.16 -11.29 -10.07
C ASP A 161 25.04 -10.33 -10.49
N ASP A 162 25.35 -9.03 -10.55
CA ASP A 162 24.41 -7.98 -10.95
C ASP A 162 24.05 -8.04 -12.44
N GLU A 163 24.94 -8.56 -13.31
CA GLU A 163 24.66 -8.71 -14.73
C GLU A 163 23.60 -9.81 -14.95
N GLU A 164 23.75 -10.95 -14.29
CA GLU A 164 22.73 -12.00 -14.32
C GLU A 164 21.42 -11.54 -13.68
N LEU A 165 21.47 -10.72 -12.63
CA LEU A 165 20.28 -10.14 -12.01
C LEU A 165 19.54 -9.21 -12.99
N ALA A 166 20.29 -8.41 -13.78
CA ALA A 166 19.73 -7.57 -14.84
C ALA A 166 19.06 -8.40 -15.95
N GLN A 167 19.67 -9.53 -16.35
CA GLN A 167 19.08 -10.45 -17.33
C GLN A 167 17.73 -11.07 -16.86
N ARG A 168 17.47 -11.06 -15.55
CA ARG A 168 16.21 -11.51 -14.96
C ARG A 168 15.17 -10.38 -14.80
N GLY A 169 15.46 -9.19 -15.33
CA GLY A 169 14.54 -8.05 -15.37
C GLY A 169 14.67 -7.09 -14.20
N PHE A 170 15.71 -7.18 -13.38
CA PHE A 170 16.01 -6.21 -12.34
C PHE A 170 16.88 -5.08 -12.89
N PHE A 171 16.93 -3.99 -12.13
CA PHE A 171 17.79 -2.82 -12.40
C PHE A 171 18.75 -2.64 -11.22
N PRO A 172 19.89 -3.38 -11.19
CA PRO A 172 20.77 -3.43 -10.03
C PRO A 172 21.31 -2.07 -9.58
N GLU A 173 21.46 -1.12 -10.50
CA GLU A 173 21.89 0.25 -10.24
C GLU A 173 20.86 1.08 -9.47
N THR A 174 19.58 0.70 -9.50
CA THR A 174 18.49 1.40 -8.80
C THR A 174 18.11 0.73 -7.49
N ILE A 175 18.65 -0.46 -7.20
CA ILE A 175 18.35 -1.18 -5.96
C ILE A 175 18.93 -0.42 -4.77
N ALA A 176 18.07 0.05 -3.91
CA ALA A 176 18.42 0.74 -2.68
C ALA A 176 17.36 0.46 -1.60
N PRO A 177 17.67 0.67 -0.32
CA PRO A 177 16.65 0.73 0.71
C PRO A 177 15.64 1.85 0.41
N THR A 178 14.38 1.61 0.71
CA THR A 178 13.28 2.57 0.54
C THR A 178 12.51 2.71 1.84
N GLU A 179 11.66 3.74 1.95
CA GLU A 179 10.76 3.91 3.10
C GLU A 179 9.65 2.84 3.16
N ASN A 180 9.53 2.01 2.14
CA ASN A 180 8.60 0.87 2.14
C ASN A 180 9.30 -0.39 2.65
N PHE A 181 9.44 -0.51 3.98
CA PHE A 181 10.19 -1.60 4.64
C PHE A 181 9.42 -2.25 5.79
#